data_fda625d814519ee9575aff99f8d39875
#
_entry.id   fda625d814519ee9575aff99f8d39875
#
_cell.length_a   1.000
_cell.length_b   1.000
_cell.length_c   1.000
_cell.angle_alpha   90.00
_cell.angle_beta   90.00
_cell.angle_gamma   90.00
#
_symmetry.space_group_name_H-M   'P 1'
#
loop_
_entity.id
_entity.type
_entity.pdbx_description
1 polymer ?
#
loop_
_entity_poly.entity_id
_entity_poly.type
_entity_poly.pdbx_seq_one_letter_code
_entity_poly.pdbx_strand_id
1 'polypeptide(L)'
;MVFKCKMCDATLKFNPGDSVAECEYCGTMQSLPKYDDERIGNLYNRAEHYRKNNEFDKAQALYEEIVNEHPQDADAYWSVVLCKYGVEYVEEPGTNKRVPTVNRTQYTSVFDDENYKEALKYADEKQRSVYEEEAGKINEIQKGILEISKKEEPFDIFICYKETDENGRRTLDSVLASELYEILQKEGYKVFYARVTLDDKFGVAYEPYIFAALQSSKVMIA
;
A
#
# COMPACT_ATOMS: atom_id res chain seq x y z
N MET A 1 7.67 10.61 -23.56
CA MET A 1 7.71 10.31 -22.11
C MET A 1 7.56 8.80 -21.93
N VAL A 2 8.22 8.20 -20.94
CA VAL A 2 8.12 6.76 -20.66
C VAL A 2 7.44 6.61 -19.31
N PHE A 3 6.27 5.96 -19.28
CA PHE A 3 5.62 5.58 -18.03
C PHE A 3 5.86 4.10 -17.72
N LYS A 4 5.96 3.82 -16.44
CA LYS A 4 6.12 2.46 -15.93
C LYS A 4 4.83 1.98 -15.28
N CYS A 5 4.62 0.69 -15.32
CA CYS A 5 3.49 0.06 -14.65
C CYS A 5 3.59 0.27 -13.13
N LYS A 6 2.53 0.82 -12.54
CA LYS A 6 2.44 1.05 -11.08
C LYS A 6 2.51 -0.25 -10.29
N MET A 7 2.18 -1.39 -10.92
CA MET A 7 2.12 -2.71 -10.30
C MET A 7 3.46 -3.49 -10.42
N CYS A 8 4.01 -3.62 -11.65
CA CYS A 8 5.14 -4.52 -11.92
C CYS A 8 6.40 -3.83 -12.47
N ASP A 9 6.37 -2.49 -12.63
CA ASP A 9 7.48 -1.66 -13.14
C ASP A 9 7.85 -1.87 -14.61
N ALA A 10 7.14 -2.71 -15.35
CA ALA A 10 7.35 -2.85 -16.78
C ALA A 10 7.03 -1.54 -17.53
N THR A 11 7.74 -1.29 -18.62
CA THR A 11 7.45 -0.12 -19.47
C THR A 11 6.08 -0.28 -20.13
N LEU A 12 5.23 0.75 -19.98
CA LEU A 12 3.91 0.78 -20.59
C LEU A 12 3.99 1.20 -22.07
N LYS A 13 3.15 0.57 -22.87
CA LYS A 13 2.86 0.99 -24.24
C LYS A 13 1.49 1.65 -24.27
N PHE A 14 1.42 2.85 -24.82
CA PHE A 14 0.20 3.61 -24.98
C PHE A 14 0.33 4.58 -26.15
N ASN A 15 -0.78 5.06 -26.67
CA ASN A 15 -0.81 6.05 -27.73
C ASN A 15 -0.96 7.46 -27.14
N PRO A 16 -0.50 8.50 -27.84
CA PRO A 16 -0.78 9.88 -27.44
C PRO A 16 -2.28 10.12 -27.29
N GLY A 17 -2.67 10.61 -26.12
CA GLY A 17 -4.07 10.88 -25.77
C GLY A 17 -4.80 9.72 -25.06
N ASP A 18 -4.18 8.58 -24.87
CA ASP A 18 -4.75 7.53 -24.02
C ASP A 18 -4.73 7.99 -22.56
N SER A 19 -5.83 7.78 -21.85
CA SER A 19 -5.98 8.10 -20.43
C SER A 19 -5.75 6.89 -19.52
N VAL A 20 -5.73 5.70 -20.11
CA VAL A 20 -5.45 4.42 -19.46
C VAL A 20 -4.55 3.56 -20.34
N ALA A 21 -3.80 2.66 -19.72
CA ALA A 21 -3.02 1.65 -20.44
C ALA A 21 -3.12 0.30 -19.75
N GLU A 22 -3.17 -0.76 -20.55
CA GLU A 22 -3.01 -2.13 -20.07
C GLU A 22 -1.53 -2.51 -20.11
N CYS A 23 -1.02 -3.03 -19.01
CA CYS A 23 0.35 -3.53 -18.95
C CYS A 23 0.46 -4.87 -19.65
N GLU A 24 1.21 -4.96 -20.76
CA GLU A 24 1.42 -6.22 -21.49
C GLU A 24 2.08 -7.32 -20.64
N TYR A 25 2.72 -6.96 -19.54
CA TYR A 25 3.46 -7.89 -18.69
C TYR A 25 2.59 -8.51 -17.58
N CYS A 26 1.83 -7.71 -16.84
CA CYS A 26 0.99 -8.19 -15.73
C CYS A 26 -0.51 -8.13 -16.03
N GLY A 27 -0.93 -7.65 -17.21
CA GLY A 27 -2.32 -7.57 -17.64
C GLY A 27 -3.16 -6.53 -16.87
N THR A 28 -2.54 -5.70 -16.05
CA THR A 28 -3.31 -4.74 -15.23
C THR A 28 -3.58 -3.46 -16.02
N MET A 29 -4.85 -3.03 -16.02
CA MET A 29 -5.26 -1.72 -16.51
C MET A 29 -4.93 -0.65 -15.47
N GLN A 30 -4.37 0.47 -15.89
CA GLN A 30 -4.06 1.60 -15.01
C GLN A 30 -4.26 2.94 -15.71
N SER A 31 -4.48 3.97 -14.92
CA SER A 31 -4.58 5.33 -15.41
C SER A 31 -3.22 5.90 -15.81
N LEU A 32 -3.25 6.85 -16.75
CA LEU A 32 -2.10 7.62 -17.21
C LEU A 32 -2.29 9.09 -16.85
N PRO A 33 -1.22 9.81 -16.48
CA PRO A 33 -1.24 11.26 -16.37
C PRO A 33 -1.58 11.92 -17.70
N LYS A 34 -2.33 13.00 -17.67
CA LYS A 34 -2.81 13.70 -18.89
C LYS A 34 -1.78 14.65 -19.51
N TYR A 35 -0.67 14.94 -18.84
CA TYR A 35 0.22 16.04 -19.21
C TYR A 35 1.50 15.57 -19.89
N ASP A 36 1.84 16.25 -21.01
CA ASP A 36 3.06 16.04 -21.79
C ASP A 36 4.23 16.94 -21.33
N ASP A 37 4.21 17.38 -20.08
CA ASP A 37 5.28 18.20 -19.48
C ASP A 37 6.36 17.30 -18.89
N GLU A 38 7.61 17.48 -19.36
CA GLU A 38 8.76 16.69 -18.88
C GLU A 38 8.99 16.86 -17.37
N ARG A 39 8.74 18.04 -16.82
CA ARG A 39 8.89 18.30 -15.39
C ARG A 39 7.87 17.48 -14.58
N ILE A 40 6.61 17.51 -15.00
CA ILE A 40 5.54 16.74 -14.36
C ILE A 40 5.83 15.23 -14.45
N GLY A 41 6.26 14.76 -15.62
CA GLY A 41 6.70 13.36 -15.79
C GLY A 41 7.84 12.97 -14.85
N ASN A 42 8.79 13.88 -14.59
CA ASN A 42 9.87 13.63 -13.64
C ASN A 42 9.35 13.58 -12.18
N LEU A 43 8.38 14.43 -11.82
CA LEU A 43 7.74 14.37 -10.51
C LEU A 43 7.01 13.04 -10.30
N TYR A 44 6.21 12.59 -11.27
CA TYR A 44 5.56 11.28 -11.25
C TYR A 44 6.57 10.14 -11.09
N ASN A 45 7.63 10.10 -11.89
CA ASN A 45 8.65 9.04 -11.81
C ASN A 45 9.34 8.99 -10.44
N ARG A 46 9.63 10.16 -9.84
CA ARG A 46 10.21 10.24 -8.49
C ARG A 46 9.21 9.80 -7.44
N ALA A 47 7.97 10.24 -7.53
CA ALA A 47 6.91 9.85 -6.60
C ALA A 47 6.67 8.33 -6.64
N GLU A 48 6.58 7.74 -7.84
CA GLU A 48 6.46 6.29 -8.00
C GLU A 48 7.66 5.53 -7.42
N HIS A 49 8.88 6.05 -7.57
CA HIS A 49 10.05 5.46 -6.95
C HIS A 49 9.93 5.43 -5.42
N TYR A 50 9.51 6.54 -4.79
CA TYR A 50 9.29 6.57 -3.35
C TYR A 50 8.15 5.65 -2.91
N ARG A 51 7.03 5.62 -3.64
CA ARG A 51 5.89 4.76 -3.32
C ARG A 51 6.28 3.28 -3.32
N LYS A 52 7.04 2.83 -4.32
CA LYS A 52 7.55 1.45 -4.43
C LYS A 52 8.54 1.06 -3.32
N ASN A 53 9.21 2.04 -2.73
CA ASN A 53 10.07 1.83 -1.57
C ASN A 53 9.34 2.02 -0.23
N ASN A 54 8.00 2.08 -0.25
CA ASN A 54 7.15 2.31 0.91
C ASN A 54 7.39 3.66 1.63
N GLU A 55 8.07 4.60 0.93
CA GLU A 55 8.28 5.96 1.40
C GLU A 55 7.07 6.84 1.06
N PHE A 56 5.88 6.42 1.51
CA PHE A 56 4.59 6.99 1.11
C PHE A 56 4.46 8.49 1.38
N ASP A 57 5.04 9.00 2.47
CA ASP A 57 4.97 10.44 2.80
C ASP A 57 5.74 11.28 1.79
N LYS A 58 6.91 10.80 1.34
CA LYS A 58 7.70 11.48 0.31
C LYS A 58 7.02 11.42 -1.05
N ALA A 59 6.42 10.28 -1.38
CA ALA A 59 5.65 10.11 -2.60
C ALA A 59 4.43 11.05 -2.62
N GLN A 60 3.68 11.07 -1.52
CA GLN A 60 2.50 11.92 -1.37
C GLN A 60 2.84 13.39 -1.56
N ALA A 61 3.90 13.90 -0.94
CA ALA A 61 4.31 15.29 -1.09
C ALA A 61 4.57 15.69 -2.55
N LEU A 62 5.14 14.79 -3.35
CA LEU A 62 5.36 15.05 -4.79
C LEU A 62 4.06 15.01 -5.60
N TYR A 63 3.13 14.11 -5.27
CA TYR A 63 1.81 14.10 -5.92
C TYR A 63 0.98 15.33 -5.54
N GLU A 64 1.06 15.80 -4.31
CA GLU A 64 0.44 17.05 -3.86
C GLU A 64 1.04 18.27 -4.58
N GLU A 65 2.36 18.27 -4.87
CA GLU A 65 2.98 19.31 -5.72
C GLU A 65 2.37 19.30 -7.12
N ILE A 66 2.16 18.11 -7.72
CA ILE A 66 1.51 17.98 -9.03
C ILE A 66 0.07 18.49 -8.97
N VAL A 67 -0.72 18.13 -7.95
CA VAL A 67 -2.09 18.62 -7.75
C VAL A 67 -2.14 20.13 -7.62
N ASN A 68 -1.19 20.74 -6.91
CA ASN A 68 -1.13 22.20 -6.76
C ASN A 68 -0.87 22.92 -8.08
N GLU A 69 -0.07 22.36 -8.97
CA GLU A 69 0.23 22.93 -10.28
C GLU A 69 -0.84 22.59 -11.33
N HIS A 70 -1.41 21.40 -11.23
CA HIS A 70 -2.41 20.84 -12.14
C HIS A 70 -3.65 20.35 -11.39
N PRO A 71 -4.52 21.26 -10.90
CA PRO A 71 -5.67 20.90 -10.04
C PRO A 71 -6.75 20.04 -10.72
N GLN A 72 -6.57 19.68 -11.98
CA GLN A 72 -7.48 18.80 -12.73
C GLN A 72 -6.82 17.47 -13.11
N ASP A 73 -5.69 17.14 -12.52
CA ASP A 73 -5.01 15.86 -12.75
C ASP A 73 -5.63 14.77 -11.87
N ALA A 74 -6.53 13.99 -12.47
CA ALA A 74 -7.22 12.88 -11.80
C ALA A 74 -6.23 11.82 -11.28
N ASP A 75 -5.14 11.54 -12.03
CA ASP A 75 -4.16 10.52 -11.68
C ASP A 75 -3.30 10.94 -10.49
N ALA A 76 -3.01 12.24 -10.36
CA ALA A 76 -2.30 12.76 -9.20
C ALA A 76 -3.12 12.63 -7.91
N TYR A 77 -4.41 13.01 -7.94
CA TYR A 77 -5.32 12.79 -6.80
C TYR A 77 -5.44 11.33 -6.42
N TRP A 78 -5.60 10.43 -7.41
CA TRP A 78 -5.65 9.00 -7.16
C TRP A 78 -4.35 8.48 -6.53
N SER A 79 -3.21 8.97 -7.00
CA SER A 79 -1.90 8.60 -6.46
C SER A 79 -1.69 9.08 -5.01
N VAL A 80 -2.27 10.24 -4.64
CA VAL A 80 -2.33 10.69 -3.23
C VAL A 80 -3.13 9.69 -2.39
N VAL A 81 -4.28 9.20 -2.87
CA VAL A 81 -5.07 8.15 -2.19
C VAL A 81 -4.23 6.91 -1.98
N LEU A 82 -3.55 6.40 -3.01
CA LEU A 82 -2.69 5.21 -2.89
C LEU A 82 -1.62 5.38 -1.80
N CYS A 83 -1.00 6.57 -1.70
CA CYS A 83 -0.01 6.85 -0.67
C CYS A 83 -0.64 6.93 0.73
N LYS A 84 -1.79 7.57 0.87
CA LYS A 84 -2.50 7.73 2.13
C LYS A 84 -2.90 6.38 2.75
N TYR A 85 -3.34 5.44 1.91
CA TYR A 85 -3.69 4.09 2.33
C TYR A 85 -2.48 3.13 2.33
N GLY A 86 -1.30 3.60 1.95
CA GLY A 86 -0.08 2.81 1.88
C GLY A 86 -0.22 1.61 0.95
N VAL A 87 -0.77 1.86 -0.25
CA VAL A 87 -1.05 0.79 -1.21
C VAL A 87 0.23 0.34 -1.89
N GLU A 88 0.58 -0.92 -1.66
CA GLU A 88 1.62 -1.67 -2.36
C GLU A 88 0.96 -2.77 -3.19
N TYR A 89 1.57 -3.14 -4.31
CA TYR A 89 1.06 -4.22 -5.16
C TYR A 89 1.99 -5.42 -5.08
N VAL A 90 1.49 -6.50 -4.48
CA VAL A 90 2.21 -7.75 -4.30
C VAL A 90 1.73 -8.81 -5.30
N GLU A 91 2.55 -9.81 -5.56
CA GLU A 91 2.19 -10.93 -6.42
C GLU A 91 1.23 -11.86 -5.69
N GLU A 92 0.09 -12.15 -6.32
CA GLU A 92 -0.88 -13.09 -5.78
C GLU A 92 -0.32 -14.52 -5.90
N PRO A 93 -0.22 -15.29 -4.81
CA PRO A 93 0.34 -16.63 -4.83
C PRO A 93 -0.34 -17.53 -5.88
N GLY A 94 0.47 -18.13 -6.76
CA GLY A 94 -0.01 -19.06 -7.79
C GLY A 94 -0.59 -18.39 -9.03
N THR A 95 -0.55 -17.07 -9.13
CA THR A 95 -0.92 -16.30 -10.32
C THR A 95 0.16 -15.29 -10.65
N ASN A 96 0.15 -14.74 -11.88
CA ASN A 96 1.02 -13.60 -12.24
C ASN A 96 0.35 -12.24 -11.99
N LYS A 97 -0.80 -12.25 -11.31
CA LYS A 97 -1.56 -11.02 -11.02
C LYS A 97 -0.96 -10.29 -9.84
N ARG A 98 -1.06 -8.98 -9.88
CA ARG A 98 -0.72 -8.10 -8.77
C ARG A 98 -1.99 -7.66 -8.06
N VAL A 99 -1.98 -7.77 -6.75
CA VAL A 99 -3.09 -7.36 -5.87
C VAL A 99 -2.63 -6.29 -4.91
N PRO A 100 -3.50 -5.32 -4.56
CA PRO A 100 -3.14 -4.29 -3.60
C PRO A 100 -3.04 -4.86 -2.19
N THR A 101 -2.13 -4.30 -1.39
CA THR A 101 -2.16 -4.37 0.08
C THR A 101 -2.54 -3.00 0.65
N VAL A 102 -2.88 -2.91 1.92
CA VAL A 102 -3.23 -1.66 2.60
C VAL A 102 -2.39 -1.55 3.88
N ASN A 103 -1.21 -0.94 3.74
CA ASN A 103 -0.24 -0.84 4.84
C ASN A 103 -0.58 0.27 5.86
N ARG A 104 -1.46 1.21 5.47
CA ARG A 104 -1.91 2.35 6.29
C ARG A 104 -3.42 2.38 6.37
N THR A 105 -4.00 1.48 7.15
CA THR A 105 -5.45 1.39 7.32
C THR A 105 -6.01 2.67 7.93
N GLN A 106 -7.02 3.24 7.29
CA GLN A 106 -7.77 4.39 7.77
C GLN A 106 -9.07 3.93 8.44
N TYR A 107 -9.63 4.71 9.36
CA TYR A 107 -10.93 4.41 9.97
C TYR A 107 -12.11 4.78 9.08
N THR A 108 -11.91 5.73 8.16
CA THR A 108 -12.92 6.15 7.18
C THR A 108 -12.77 5.37 5.89
N SER A 109 -13.87 5.13 5.20
CA SER A 109 -13.86 4.46 3.90
C SER A 109 -13.08 5.27 2.85
N VAL A 110 -12.39 4.59 1.93
CA VAL A 110 -11.75 5.22 0.78
C VAL A 110 -12.75 6.03 -0.07
N PHE A 111 -14.01 5.60 -0.11
CA PHE A 111 -15.07 6.30 -0.84
C PHE A 111 -15.44 7.67 -0.24
N ASP A 112 -15.10 7.90 1.03
CA ASP A 112 -15.32 9.17 1.72
C ASP A 112 -14.11 10.12 1.61
N ASP A 113 -12.98 9.63 1.06
CA ASP A 113 -11.76 10.41 0.91
C ASP A 113 -11.93 11.55 -0.10
N GLU A 114 -11.49 12.76 0.26
CA GLU A 114 -11.64 13.94 -0.59
C GLU A 114 -10.79 13.84 -1.87
N ASN A 115 -9.59 13.28 -1.81
CA ASN A 115 -8.76 13.10 -3.00
C ASN A 115 -9.36 12.04 -3.94
N TYR A 116 -10.02 11.00 -3.40
CA TYR A 116 -10.77 10.06 -4.23
C TYR A 116 -11.92 10.74 -4.98
N LYS A 117 -12.68 11.59 -4.30
CA LYS A 117 -13.77 12.34 -4.91
C LYS A 117 -13.27 13.31 -6.00
N GLU A 118 -12.16 14.03 -5.75
CA GLU A 118 -11.54 14.89 -6.76
C GLU A 118 -10.97 14.08 -7.93
N ALA A 119 -10.35 12.91 -7.67
CA ALA A 119 -9.93 12.00 -8.73
C ALA A 119 -11.09 11.61 -9.65
N LEU A 120 -12.24 11.19 -9.08
CA LEU A 120 -13.43 10.84 -9.85
C LEU A 120 -14.03 12.02 -10.61
N LYS A 121 -13.97 13.22 -10.04
CA LYS A 121 -14.48 14.46 -10.65
C LYS A 121 -13.75 14.83 -11.94
N TYR A 122 -12.42 14.66 -11.96
CA TYR A 122 -11.57 15.02 -13.10
C TYR A 122 -11.26 13.85 -14.03
N ALA A 123 -11.58 12.63 -13.64
CA ALA A 123 -11.41 11.41 -14.43
C ALA A 123 -12.36 11.39 -15.63
N ASP A 124 -11.87 10.90 -16.76
CA ASP A 124 -12.75 10.43 -17.81
C ASP A 124 -13.40 9.07 -17.45
N GLU A 125 -14.26 8.54 -18.33
CA GLU A 125 -15.01 7.31 -18.05
C GLU A 125 -14.09 6.11 -17.83
N LYS A 126 -13.00 5.99 -18.57
CA LYS A 126 -12.04 4.87 -18.47
C LYS A 126 -11.23 4.95 -17.17
N GLN A 127 -10.71 6.14 -16.84
CA GLN A 127 -9.98 6.36 -15.58
C GLN A 127 -10.88 6.12 -14.38
N ARG A 128 -12.14 6.61 -14.43
CA ARG A 128 -13.13 6.41 -13.37
C ARG A 128 -13.37 4.93 -13.11
N SER A 129 -13.54 4.12 -14.15
CA SER A 129 -13.71 2.67 -14.01
C SER A 129 -12.53 2.01 -13.29
N VAL A 130 -11.30 2.41 -13.61
CA VAL A 130 -10.08 1.92 -12.94
C VAL A 130 -10.08 2.31 -11.46
N TYR A 131 -10.36 3.59 -11.14
CA TYR A 131 -10.35 4.06 -9.74
C TYR A 131 -11.43 3.42 -8.90
N GLU A 132 -12.64 3.24 -9.43
CA GLU A 132 -13.76 2.60 -8.73
C GLU A 132 -13.47 1.13 -8.43
N GLU A 133 -12.90 0.39 -9.39
CA GLU A 133 -12.50 -1.00 -9.19
C GLU A 133 -11.41 -1.14 -8.12
N GLU A 134 -10.35 -0.34 -8.22
CA GLU A 134 -9.25 -0.37 -7.26
C GLU A 134 -9.68 0.09 -5.87
N ALA A 135 -10.46 1.16 -5.76
CA ALA A 135 -11.03 1.65 -4.50
C ALA A 135 -11.90 0.59 -3.83
N GLY A 136 -12.67 -0.19 -4.62
CA GLY A 136 -13.43 -1.32 -4.12
C GLY A 136 -12.55 -2.35 -3.42
N LYS A 137 -11.45 -2.76 -4.05
CA LYS A 137 -10.48 -3.71 -3.49
C LYS A 137 -9.82 -3.17 -2.22
N ILE A 138 -9.36 -1.92 -2.26
CA ILE A 138 -8.74 -1.24 -1.09
C ILE A 138 -9.73 -1.21 0.08
N ASN A 139 -10.99 -0.83 -0.17
CA ASN A 139 -12.01 -0.74 0.87
C ASN A 139 -12.36 -2.11 1.49
N GLU A 140 -12.38 -3.18 0.70
CA GLU A 140 -12.60 -4.54 1.20
C GLU A 140 -11.47 -5.01 2.11
N ILE A 141 -10.21 -4.80 1.68
CA ILE A 141 -9.03 -5.14 2.48
C ILE A 141 -9.05 -4.35 3.79
N GLN A 142 -9.27 -3.04 3.73
CA GLN A 142 -9.36 -2.17 4.90
C GLN A 142 -10.44 -2.63 5.88
N LYS A 143 -11.64 -2.95 5.40
CA LYS A 143 -12.73 -3.47 6.24
C LYS A 143 -12.31 -4.76 6.93
N GLY A 144 -11.68 -5.68 6.21
CA GLY A 144 -11.17 -6.92 6.78
C GLY A 144 -10.18 -6.68 7.92
N ILE A 145 -9.21 -5.76 7.73
CA ILE A 145 -8.23 -5.38 8.76
C ILE A 145 -8.93 -4.79 9.99
N LEU A 146 -9.87 -3.87 9.80
CA LEU A 146 -10.61 -3.24 10.89
C LEU A 146 -11.53 -4.24 11.63
N GLU A 147 -12.11 -5.20 10.95
CA GLU A 147 -12.90 -6.26 11.58
C GLU A 147 -12.05 -7.18 12.46
N ILE A 148 -10.84 -7.53 12.02
CA ILE A 148 -9.88 -8.31 12.81
C ILE A 148 -9.48 -7.50 14.04
N SER A 149 -9.11 -6.23 13.85
CA SER A 149 -8.74 -5.31 14.94
C SER A 149 -9.83 -5.17 16.03
N LYS A 150 -11.11 -5.22 15.63
CA LYS A 150 -12.24 -5.12 16.57
C LYS A 150 -12.49 -6.41 17.35
N LYS A 151 -12.12 -7.56 16.80
CA LYS A 151 -12.35 -8.88 17.41
C LYS A 151 -11.23 -9.27 18.38
N GLU A 152 -10.03 -8.78 18.15
CA GLU A 152 -8.89 -9.08 18.98
C GLU A 152 -8.67 -7.99 20.04
N GLU A 153 -8.34 -8.42 21.25
CA GLU A 153 -7.92 -7.44 22.28
C GLU A 153 -6.60 -6.77 21.85
N PRO A 154 -6.49 -5.44 21.99
CA PRO A 154 -5.30 -4.71 21.61
C PRO A 154 -4.02 -5.27 22.25
N PHE A 155 -2.93 -5.21 21.52
CA PHE A 155 -1.60 -5.50 22.05
C PHE A 155 -1.04 -4.27 22.77
N ASP A 156 -0.27 -4.50 23.82
CA ASP A 156 0.48 -3.42 24.46
C ASP A 156 1.64 -3.01 23.57
N ILE A 157 2.33 -3.99 23.00
CA ILE A 157 3.56 -3.80 22.24
C ILE A 157 3.51 -4.61 20.94
N PHE A 158 3.90 -3.98 19.84
CA PHE A 158 4.15 -4.61 18.53
C PHE A 158 5.66 -4.63 18.28
N ILE A 159 6.24 -5.82 18.07
CA ILE A 159 7.66 -5.96 17.70
C ILE A 159 7.76 -6.07 16.19
N CYS A 160 8.34 -5.03 15.56
CA CYS A 160 8.67 -5.00 14.13
C CYS A 160 10.13 -5.42 13.95
N TYR A 161 10.38 -6.43 13.09
CA TYR A 161 11.73 -6.94 12.87
C TYR A 161 11.82 -7.63 11.51
N LYS A 162 13.04 -7.77 11.01
CA LYS A 162 13.32 -8.52 9.78
C LYS A 162 13.62 -9.97 10.13
N GLU A 163 12.74 -10.90 9.78
CA GLU A 163 12.89 -12.33 10.13
C GLU A 163 14.10 -12.97 9.43
N THR A 164 14.22 -12.77 8.11
CA THR A 164 15.26 -13.41 7.30
C THR A 164 16.02 -12.42 6.42
N ASP A 165 17.27 -12.74 6.12
CA ASP A 165 18.08 -12.06 5.12
C ASP A 165 17.69 -12.48 3.68
N GLU A 166 18.39 -11.96 2.68
CA GLU A 166 18.19 -12.28 1.25
C GLU A 166 18.45 -13.77 0.91
N ASN A 167 19.15 -14.49 1.77
CA ASN A 167 19.47 -15.92 1.64
C ASN A 167 18.53 -16.82 2.46
N GLY A 168 17.47 -16.26 3.07
CA GLY A 168 16.52 -16.97 3.92
C GLY A 168 17.06 -17.36 5.30
N ARG A 169 18.19 -16.78 5.75
CA ARG A 169 18.76 -17.03 7.07
C ARG A 169 18.20 -16.04 8.09
N ARG A 170 18.02 -16.50 9.31
CA ARG A 170 17.59 -15.65 10.42
C ARG A 170 18.55 -14.47 10.61
N THR A 171 17.98 -13.29 10.80
CA THR A 171 18.74 -12.07 11.09
C THR A 171 19.06 -11.94 12.58
N LEU A 172 19.99 -11.04 12.94
CA LEU A 172 20.20 -10.66 14.34
C LEU A 172 18.94 -10.02 14.94
N ASP A 173 18.20 -9.24 14.13
CA ASP A 173 16.95 -8.59 14.55
C ASP A 173 15.93 -9.64 14.99
N SER A 174 15.82 -10.77 14.28
CA SER A 174 14.91 -11.85 14.64
C SER A 174 15.30 -12.57 15.93
N VAL A 175 16.59 -12.61 16.28
CA VAL A 175 17.09 -13.16 17.54
C VAL A 175 16.77 -12.22 18.69
N LEU A 176 17.08 -10.92 18.53
CA LEU A 176 16.78 -9.88 19.51
C LEU A 176 15.28 -9.75 19.75
N ALA A 177 14.47 -9.82 18.69
CA ALA A 177 13.01 -9.78 18.79
C ALA A 177 12.47 -10.95 19.65
N SER A 178 13.07 -12.14 19.51
CA SER A 178 12.70 -13.33 20.33
C SER A 178 13.02 -13.13 21.80
N GLU A 179 14.22 -12.63 22.11
CA GLU A 179 14.64 -12.37 23.49
C GLU A 179 13.78 -11.27 24.13
N LEU A 180 13.52 -10.20 23.38
CA LEU A 180 12.69 -9.08 23.82
C LEU A 180 11.24 -9.54 24.11
N TYR A 181 10.68 -10.37 23.23
CA TYR A 181 9.35 -10.97 23.42
C TYR A 181 9.27 -11.72 24.75
N GLU A 182 10.25 -12.59 25.05
CA GLU A 182 10.27 -13.35 26.31
C GLU A 182 10.37 -12.47 27.55
N ILE A 183 11.18 -11.39 27.47
CA ILE A 183 11.34 -10.46 28.59
C ILE A 183 10.02 -9.70 28.84
N LEU A 184 9.44 -9.15 27.78
CA LEU A 184 8.21 -8.33 27.87
C LEU A 184 7.00 -9.17 28.32
N GLN A 185 6.90 -10.44 27.89
CA GLN A 185 5.86 -11.35 28.36
C GLN A 185 6.02 -11.66 29.87
N LYS A 186 7.24 -11.84 30.38
CA LYS A 186 7.49 -12.05 31.80
C LYS A 186 7.10 -10.83 32.65
N GLU A 187 7.23 -9.64 32.07
CA GLU A 187 6.78 -8.37 32.70
C GLU A 187 5.25 -8.17 32.63
N GLY A 188 4.52 -9.07 31.96
CA GLY A 188 3.05 -9.07 31.90
C GLY A 188 2.45 -8.27 30.74
N TYR A 189 3.27 -7.84 29.78
CA TYR A 189 2.76 -7.16 28.59
C TYR A 189 2.17 -8.16 27.57
N LYS A 190 1.08 -7.78 26.91
CA LYS A 190 0.54 -8.49 25.74
C LYS A 190 1.31 -8.04 24.50
N VAL A 191 2.17 -8.89 23.97
CA VAL A 191 3.11 -8.57 22.89
C VAL A 191 2.72 -9.26 21.61
N PHE A 192 2.63 -8.49 20.51
CA PHE A 192 2.59 -9.05 19.16
C PHE A 192 4.01 -9.34 18.68
N TYR A 193 4.28 -10.62 18.46
CA TYR A 193 5.50 -11.13 17.85
C TYR A 193 5.11 -12.14 16.77
N ALA A 194 5.25 -11.77 15.50
CA ALA A 194 4.66 -12.47 14.36
C ALA A 194 4.91 -13.99 14.39
N ARG A 195 6.12 -14.40 14.68
CA ARG A 195 6.53 -15.81 14.72
C ARG A 195 5.74 -16.68 15.71
N VAL A 196 5.30 -16.11 16.82
CA VAL A 196 4.52 -16.83 17.84
C VAL A 196 3.04 -16.54 17.69
N THR A 197 2.71 -15.27 17.49
CA THR A 197 1.30 -14.81 17.46
C THR A 197 0.53 -15.34 16.25
N LEU A 198 1.23 -15.65 15.15
CA LEU A 198 0.63 -16.15 13.92
C LEU A 198 0.76 -17.67 13.73
N ASP A 199 1.38 -18.36 14.67
CA ASP A 199 1.66 -19.82 14.56
C ASP A 199 0.38 -20.67 14.48
N ASP A 200 -0.72 -20.21 15.05
CA ASP A 200 -2.04 -20.85 15.00
C ASP A 200 -2.90 -20.48 13.78
N LYS A 201 -2.42 -19.56 12.92
CA LYS A 201 -3.15 -19.01 11.77
C LYS A 201 -2.79 -19.72 10.44
N PHE A 202 -2.48 -21.02 10.47
CA PHE A 202 -2.10 -21.77 9.27
C PHE A 202 -3.19 -21.72 8.17
N GLY A 203 -2.76 -21.42 6.94
CA GLY A 203 -3.64 -21.42 5.75
C GLY A 203 -4.44 -20.16 5.51
N VAL A 204 -4.22 -19.08 6.28
CA VAL A 204 -4.79 -17.75 6.05
C VAL A 204 -3.69 -16.75 5.67
N ALA A 205 -4.05 -15.69 4.97
CA ALA A 205 -3.15 -14.57 4.72
C ALA A 205 -2.79 -13.89 6.03
N TYR A 206 -1.50 -13.76 6.33
CA TYR A 206 -1.00 -13.16 7.59
C TYR A 206 -1.08 -11.64 7.63
N GLU A 207 -0.96 -10.99 6.49
CA GLU A 207 -0.89 -9.53 6.38
C GLU A 207 -2.05 -8.79 7.08
N PRO A 208 -3.34 -9.15 6.90
CA PRO A 208 -4.43 -8.49 7.59
C PRO A 208 -4.31 -8.54 9.12
N TYR A 209 -3.78 -9.65 9.67
CA TYR A 209 -3.56 -9.80 11.12
C TYR A 209 -2.40 -8.94 11.61
N ILE A 210 -1.31 -8.86 10.84
CA ILE A 210 -0.16 -8.00 11.15
C ILE A 210 -0.61 -6.54 11.18
N PHE A 211 -1.33 -6.08 10.16
CA PHE A 211 -1.82 -4.70 10.11
C PHE A 211 -2.87 -4.40 11.17
N ALA A 212 -3.76 -5.34 11.49
CA ALA A 212 -4.71 -5.19 12.57
C ALA A 212 -4.01 -5.08 13.94
N ALA A 213 -2.98 -5.90 14.18
CA ALA A 213 -2.18 -5.83 15.40
C ALA A 213 -1.40 -4.52 15.50
N LEU A 214 -0.76 -4.08 14.41
CA LEU A 214 -0.05 -2.80 14.35
C LEU A 214 -1.01 -1.63 14.64
N GLN A 215 -2.19 -1.63 14.02
CA GLN A 215 -3.22 -0.59 14.18
C GLN A 215 -3.73 -0.48 15.63
N SER A 216 -3.83 -1.61 16.34
CA SER A 216 -4.39 -1.67 17.69
C SER A 216 -3.35 -1.57 18.81
N SER A 217 -2.06 -1.71 18.50
CA SER A 217 -0.99 -1.69 19.50
C SER A 217 -0.73 -0.30 20.07
N LYS A 218 -0.39 -0.23 21.36
CA LYS A 218 -0.09 1.05 22.05
C LYS A 218 1.31 1.56 21.70
N VAL A 219 2.27 0.66 21.50
CA VAL A 219 3.68 0.96 21.19
C VAL A 219 4.20 0.02 20.13
N MET A 220 5.01 0.55 19.21
CA MET A 220 5.81 -0.24 18.27
C MET A 220 7.29 -0.14 18.63
N ILE A 221 7.98 -1.26 18.63
CA ILE A 221 9.43 -1.37 18.73
C ILE A 221 9.94 -1.88 17.37
N ALA A 222 10.90 -1.14 16.75
CA ALA A 222 11.49 -1.45 15.47
C ALA A 222 13.01 -1.45 15.52
#